data_19cff4d7e3a6eda72eec67b5270c1e9e
#
_entry.id   19cff4d7e3a6eda72eec67b5270c1e9e
#
_cell.length_a   1.000
_cell.length_b   1.000
_cell.length_c   1.000
_cell.angle_alpha   90.00
_cell.angle_beta   90.00
_cell.angle_gamma   90.00
#
_symmetry.space_group_name_H-M   'P 1'
#
loop_
_entity.id
_entity.type
_entity.pdbx_description
1 polymer ?
#
loop_
_entity_poly.entity_id
_entity_poly.type
_entity_poly.pdbx_seq_one_letter_code
_entity_poly.pdbx_strand_id
1 'polypeptide(L)'
;MFPKFKFPFLKKSFKQKVLATTELTTTFSYQERPEYTRIIAGAGWKYHWTNKNNMTRHVLDLVDLNYVYLPKSRSNFLDSISNPLLRYSYEDHFILRAGYVYYHTNKLPSNGYRQRFQSDFYTFRAGVETAGNFLYGMSKLFGQKKRDDGSYRVFDINYSQYIKGEIDYTYTHRFSPRHMVAFHSGFGIGIPYGNSTILPFEKRFYAGGANGVRGWSVRTLGPGAFRGNNSVTNFINQCGDIRLDFNMEYRAKLFWVLELGAFIDAGNIWTIKEYDNQPDGVFKFDKFYKQIALAYGLGLRFDFTYFLIRLDLGMKAHNPAKGEEPWPIFHPNWSRDSAIHFSVGYPF
;
A
#
# COMPACT_ATOMS: atom_id res chain seq x y z
N MET A 1 9.46 1.37 -23.45
CA MET A 1 8.88 2.68 -23.15
C MET A 1 8.94 3.57 -24.38
N PHE A 2 7.84 4.18 -24.81
CA PHE A 2 7.78 5.01 -26.01
C PHE A 2 7.63 6.47 -25.62
N PRO A 3 8.48 7.37 -26.13
CA PRO A 3 8.32 8.80 -25.89
C PRO A 3 7.10 9.29 -26.70
N LYS A 4 6.11 9.84 -26.09
CA LYS A 4 4.85 10.40 -26.60
C LYS A 4 3.63 9.51 -26.33
N PHE A 5 2.47 10.17 -26.30
CA PHE A 5 1.17 9.53 -26.23
C PHE A 5 0.85 8.78 -27.54
N LYS A 6 0.80 7.47 -27.48
CA LYS A 6 0.36 6.61 -28.59
C LYS A 6 -1.16 6.33 -28.57
N PHE A 7 -1.95 7.21 -27.95
CA PHE A 7 -3.41 7.07 -27.88
C PHE A 7 -4.04 7.69 -29.15
N PRO A 8 -4.81 6.92 -29.94
CA PRO A 8 -5.29 7.35 -31.26
C PRO A 8 -6.27 8.52 -31.20
N PHE A 9 -7.14 8.60 -30.17
CA PHE A 9 -8.26 9.54 -30.11
C PHE A 9 -7.97 10.88 -29.44
N LEU A 10 -6.72 11.16 -28.99
CA LEU A 10 -6.38 12.42 -28.35
C LEU A 10 -6.07 13.53 -29.34
N LYS A 11 -6.63 14.73 -29.11
CA LYS A 11 -6.39 15.93 -29.92
C LYS A 11 -4.90 16.31 -29.90
N LYS A 12 -4.38 16.76 -31.05
CA LYS A 12 -2.98 17.22 -31.20
C LYS A 12 -2.60 18.32 -30.21
N SER A 13 -3.53 19.25 -29.92
CA SER A 13 -3.35 20.35 -28.96
C SER A 13 -3.05 19.86 -27.53
N PHE A 14 -3.67 18.77 -27.10
CA PHE A 14 -3.39 18.17 -25.79
C PHE A 14 -2.01 17.49 -25.78
N LYS A 15 -1.69 16.72 -26.82
CA LYS A 15 -0.39 16.03 -26.97
C LYS A 15 0.80 16.99 -26.95
N GLN A 16 0.63 18.24 -27.39
CA GLN A 16 1.68 19.27 -27.39
C GLN A 16 1.87 19.96 -26.04
N LYS A 17 0.87 19.92 -25.16
CA LYS A 17 0.88 20.62 -23.85
C LYS A 17 1.48 19.78 -22.72
N VAL A 18 1.67 18.48 -22.93
CA VAL A 18 2.11 17.56 -21.89
C VAL A 18 3.37 16.80 -22.32
N LEU A 19 4.20 16.48 -21.32
CA LEU A 19 5.30 15.52 -21.50
C LEU A 19 4.72 14.13 -21.20
N ALA A 20 4.54 13.34 -22.26
CA ALA A 20 3.86 12.07 -22.14
C ALA A 20 4.73 10.91 -22.59
N THR A 21 4.53 9.76 -21.97
CA THR A 21 5.14 8.48 -22.35
C THR A 21 4.09 7.37 -22.34
N THR A 22 4.28 6.40 -23.24
CA THR A 22 3.52 5.16 -23.28
C THR A 22 4.44 4.03 -22.86
N GLU A 23 4.00 3.24 -21.90
CA GLU A 23 4.73 2.09 -21.39
C GLU A 23 3.95 0.81 -21.66
N LEU A 24 4.61 -0.15 -22.28
CA LEU A 24 4.14 -1.53 -22.38
C LEU A 24 5.08 -2.39 -21.54
N THR A 25 4.50 -3.19 -20.66
CA THR A 25 5.23 -4.10 -19.78
C THR A 25 4.72 -5.51 -19.97
N THR A 26 5.65 -6.45 -19.97
CA THR A 26 5.35 -7.88 -19.83
C THR A 26 6.17 -8.43 -18.70
N THR A 27 5.57 -9.25 -17.87
CA THR A 27 6.24 -9.90 -16.74
C THR A 27 6.02 -11.39 -16.81
N PHE A 28 7.06 -12.14 -16.54
CA PHE A 28 6.99 -13.57 -16.39
C PHE A 28 7.88 -13.98 -15.23
N SER A 29 7.33 -14.76 -14.29
CA SER A 29 8.08 -15.30 -13.16
C SER A 29 7.68 -16.75 -12.96
N TYR A 30 8.67 -17.61 -12.84
CA TYR A 30 8.52 -19.01 -12.48
C TYR A 30 9.18 -19.23 -11.14
N GLN A 31 8.40 -19.74 -10.17
CA GLN A 31 8.86 -20.02 -8.82
C GLN A 31 8.59 -21.48 -8.50
N GLU A 32 9.62 -22.21 -8.13
CA GLU A 32 9.51 -23.58 -7.67
C GLU A 32 9.86 -23.66 -6.17
N ARG A 33 8.96 -24.23 -5.41
CA ARG A 33 9.10 -24.49 -3.97
C ARG A 33 8.77 -25.94 -3.68
N PRO A 34 9.26 -26.52 -2.58
CA PRO A 34 8.91 -27.90 -2.22
C PRO A 34 7.41 -28.15 -2.12
N GLU A 35 6.62 -27.11 -1.78
CA GLU A 35 5.18 -27.19 -1.52
C GLU A 35 4.36 -26.88 -2.78
N TYR A 36 4.86 -26.04 -3.69
CA TYR A 36 4.12 -25.57 -4.87
C TYR A 36 5.03 -25.07 -5.98
N THR A 37 4.51 -25.11 -7.20
CA THR A 37 5.07 -24.39 -8.35
C THR A 37 4.12 -23.24 -8.68
N ARG A 38 4.64 -22.02 -8.83
CA ARG A 38 3.86 -20.81 -9.13
C ARG A 38 4.39 -20.14 -10.39
N ILE A 39 3.49 -19.91 -11.34
CA ILE A 39 3.75 -19.14 -12.55
C ILE A 39 2.98 -17.83 -12.45
N ILE A 40 3.67 -16.71 -12.66
CA ILE A 40 3.06 -15.39 -12.74
C ILE A 40 3.35 -14.86 -14.14
N ALA A 41 2.31 -14.54 -14.88
CA ALA A 41 2.39 -13.89 -16.18
C ALA A 41 1.59 -12.59 -16.13
N GLY A 42 2.17 -11.51 -16.65
CA GLY A 42 1.53 -10.21 -16.65
C GLY A 42 1.76 -9.43 -17.93
N ALA A 43 0.83 -8.56 -18.26
CA ALA A 43 0.93 -7.60 -19.35
C ALA A 43 0.29 -6.27 -18.93
N GLY A 44 0.98 -5.18 -19.18
CA GLY A 44 0.51 -3.86 -18.80
C GLY A 44 0.63 -2.84 -19.94
N TRP A 45 -0.38 -1.98 -20.04
CA TRP A 45 -0.39 -0.82 -20.91
C TRP A 45 -0.68 0.42 -20.09
N LYS A 46 0.34 1.31 -19.94
CA LYS A 46 0.28 2.49 -19.09
C LYS A 46 0.60 3.74 -19.87
N TYR A 47 -0.07 4.81 -19.48
CA TYR A 47 0.21 6.16 -19.92
C TYR A 47 0.69 7.01 -18.75
N HIS A 48 1.82 7.67 -18.93
CA HIS A 48 2.33 8.66 -18.00
C HIS A 48 2.33 10.01 -18.68
N TRP A 49 1.86 11.05 -18.02
CA TRP A 49 2.03 12.42 -18.50
C TRP A 49 2.23 13.39 -17.35
N THR A 50 2.98 14.43 -17.63
CA THR A 50 3.33 15.45 -16.67
C THR A 50 3.08 16.82 -17.30
N ASN A 51 2.57 17.77 -16.53
CA ASN A 51 2.40 19.13 -16.97
C ASN A 51 3.77 19.78 -17.20
N LYS A 52 3.83 20.84 -18.02
CA LYS A 52 5.10 21.54 -18.37
C LYS A 52 5.88 22.05 -17.15
N ASN A 53 5.20 22.35 -16.05
CA ASN A 53 5.83 22.79 -14.79
C ASN A 53 6.38 21.64 -13.94
N ASN A 54 6.23 20.39 -14.37
CA ASN A 54 6.60 19.16 -13.65
C ASN A 54 5.99 18.98 -12.25
N MET A 55 5.00 19.80 -11.89
CA MET A 55 4.36 19.74 -10.56
C MET A 55 3.20 18.74 -10.51
N THR A 56 2.60 18.46 -11.65
CA THR A 56 1.46 17.55 -11.73
C THR A 56 1.80 16.37 -12.64
N ARG A 57 1.66 15.17 -12.11
CA ARG A 57 1.90 13.92 -12.83
C ARG A 57 0.64 13.06 -12.79
N HIS A 58 0.34 12.44 -13.90
CA HIS A 58 -0.77 11.53 -14.08
C HIS A 58 -0.26 10.18 -14.56
N VAL A 59 -0.82 9.11 -14.04
CA VAL A 59 -0.57 7.74 -14.49
C VAL A 59 -1.92 7.08 -14.74
N LEU A 60 -2.13 6.61 -15.96
CA LEU A 60 -3.32 5.86 -16.35
C LEU A 60 -2.88 4.44 -16.71
N ASP A 61 -3.22 3.48 -15.86
CA ASP A 61 -3.14 2.07 -16.17
C ASP A 61 -4.40 1.72 -16.98
N LEU A 62 -4.28 1.65 -18.31
CA LEU A 62 -5.42 1.35 -19.16
C LEU A 62 -5.82 -0.12 -19.04
N VAL A 63 -4.83 -0.99 -19.05
CA VAL A 63 -4.96 -2.43 -18.86
C VAL A 63 -3.74 -2.91 -18.08
N ASP A 64 -3.97 -3.64 -17.01
CA ASP A 64 -2.93 -4.34 -16.27
C ASP A 64 -3.44 -5.73 -15.91
N LEU A 65 -2.90 -6.70 -16.61
CA LEU A 65 -3.22 -8.11 -16.47
C LEU A 65 -2.20 -8.77 -15.57
N ASN A 66 -2.69 -9.46 -14.55
CA ASN A 66 -1.88 -10.29 -13.69
C ASN A 66 -2.56 -11.67 -13.56
N TYR A 67 -1.87 -12.68 -14.08
CA TYR A 67 -2.31 -14.06 -14.05
C TYR A 67 -1.37 -14.87 -13.16
N VAL A 68 -1.93 -15.47 -12.13
CA VAL A 68 -1.22 -16.34 -11.20
C VAL A 68 -1.77 -17.74 -11.38
N TYR A 69 -0.89 -18.69 -11.70
CA TYR A 69 -1.22 -20.08 -11.93
C TYR A 69 -0.31 -20.99 -11.11
N LEU A 70 -0.91 -21.97 -10.44
CA LEU A 70 -0.24 -22.96 -9.62
C LEU A 70 -0.42 -24.39 -10.23
N PRO A 71 0.41 -24.79 -11.21
CA PRO A 71 0.25 -26.07 -11.91
C PRO A 71 0.47 -27.29 -11.02
N LYS A 72 1.21 -27.16 -9.93
CA LYS A 72 1.48 -28.22 -8.97
C LYS A 72 1.36 -27.67 -7.56
N SER A 73 0.32 -28.01 -6.85
CA SER A 73 0.29 -28.03 -5.39
C SER A 73 0.30 -29.49 -4.93
N ARG A 74 0.97 -29.81 -3.82
CA ARG A 74 0.79 -31.13 -3.19
C ARG A 74 -0.71 -31.31 -2.94
N SER A 75 -1.24 -32.46 -3.30
CA SER A 75 -2.68 -32.76 -3.29
C SER A 75 -3.43 -32.40 -1.99
N ASN A 76 -2.72 -32.26 -0.87
CA ASN A 76 -3.28 -31.90 0.43
C ASN A 76 -2.81 -30.54 0.95
N PHE A 77 -2.01 -29.77 0.18
CA PHE A 77 -1.45 -28.50 0.66
C PHE A 77 -2.54 -27.45 0.84
N LEU A 78 -3.38 -27.24 -0.16
CA LEU A 78 -4.49 -26.28 -0.07
C LEU A 78 -5.54 -26.70 0.96
N ASP A 79 -5.80 -28.00 1.10
CA ASP A 79 -6.76 -28.53 2.07
C ASP A 79 -6.24 -28.46 3.50
N SER A 80 -4.91 -28.47 3.69
CA SER A 80 -4.29 -28.26 4.99
C SER A 80 -4.35 -26.80 5.47
N ILE A 81 -4.70 -25.86 4.57
CA ILE A 81 -4.81 -24.43 4.88
C ILE A 81 -6.24 -24.14 5.31
N SER A 82 -6.46 -24.13 6.62
CA SER A 82 -7.76 -23.76 7.22
C SER A 82 -8.09 -22.25 7.10
N ASN A 83 -7.07 -21.40 6.88
CA ASN A 83 -7.25 -19.97 6.77
C ASN A 83 -7.70 -19.58 5.34
N PRO A 84 -8.92 -19.04 5.15
CA PRO A 84 -9.44 -18.66 3.82
C PRO A 84 -8.58 -17.63 3.09
N LEU A 85 -7.99 -16.65 3.81
CA LEU A 85 -7.14 -15.61 3.22
C LEU A 85 -5.82 -16.18 2.71
N LEU A 86 -5.25 -17.11 3.48
CA LEU A 86 -4.04 -17.82 3.10
C LEU A 86 -4.30 -18.73 1.90
N ARG A 87 -5.39 -19.48 1.94
CA ARG A 87 -5.82 -20.36 0.85
C ARG A 87 -5.98 -19.56 -0.45
N TYR A 88 -6.71 -18.45 -0.41
CA TYR A 88 -6.92 -17.58 -1.57
C TYR A 88 -5.59 -17.03 -2.16
N SER A 89 -4.56 -16.81 -1.35
CA SER A 89 -3.25 -16.34 -1.84
C SER A 89 -2.45 -17.42 -2.58
N TYR A 90 -2.86 -18.69 -2.43
CA TYR A 90 -2.29 -19.86 -3.12
C TYR A 90 -3.25 -20.48 -4.15
N GLU A 91 -4.39 -19.88 -4.40
CA GLU A 91 -5.29 -20.30 -5.48
C GLU A 91 -4.92 -19.56 -6.79
N ASP A 92 -5.30 -20.20 -7.90
CA ASP A 92 -5.19 -19.56 -9.21
C ASP A 92 -6.09 -18.34 -9.25
N HIS A 93 -5.56 -17.22 -9.66
CA HIS A 93 -6.36 -16.02 -9.80
C HIS A 93 -5.94 -15.16 -10.98
N PHE A 94 -6.93 -14.45 -11.49
CA PHE A 94 -6.79 -13.59 -12.64
C PHE A 94 -7.25 -12.19 -12.26
N ILE A 95 -6.37 -11.21 -12.41
CA ILE A 95 -6.67 -9.82 -12.13
C ILE A 95 -6.49 -9.03 -13.41
N LEU A 96 -7.59 -8.54 -13.97
CA LEU A 96 -7.59 -7.57 -15.06
C LEU A 96 -8.07 -6.25 -14.48
N ARG A 97 -7.15 -5.32 -14.29
CA ARG A 97 -7.42 -4.01 -13.67
C ARG A 97 -7.19 -2.85 -14.63
N ALA A 98 -7.90 -1.77 -14.36
CA ALA A 98 -7.64 -0.43 -14.84
C ALA A 98 -7.47 0.50 -13.63
N GLY A 99 -6.63 1.53 -13.75
CA GLY A 99 -6.38 2.43 -12.64
C GLY A 99 -5.93 3.81 -13.09
N TYR A 100 -6.09 4.78 -12.20
CA TYR A 100 -5.63 6.14 -12.41
C TYR A 100 -5.00 6.68 -11.15
N VAL A 101 -3.82 7.30 -11.27
CA VAL A 101 -3.13 7.99 -10.17
C VAL A 101 -2.88 9.43 -10.56
N TYR A 102 -3.33 10.32 -9.71
CA TYR A 102 -3.03 11.74 -9.73
C TYR A 102 -1.98 12.05 -8.68
N TYR A 103 -0.95 12.77 -9.06
CA TYR A 103 0.11 13.24 -8.18
C TYR A 103 0.33 14.73 -8.41
N HIS A 104 0.31 15.51 -7.34
CA HIS A 104 0.58 16.94 -7.39
C HIS A 104 1.52 17.36 -6.26
N THR A 105 2.48 18.23 -6.56
CA THR A 105 3.39 18.80 -5.58
C THR A 105 3.77 20.21 -5.96
N ASN A 106 3.93 21.06 -4.95
CA ASN A 106 4.54 22.39 -5.14
C ASN A 106 6.04 22.40 -4.77
N LYS A 107 6.60 21.22 -4.40
CA LYS A 107 8.02 21.08 -4.07
C LYS A 107 8.87 21.35 -5.30
N LEU A 108 9.75 22.33 -5.19
CA LEU A 108 10.68 22.70 -6.27
C LEU A 108 11.78 21.64 -6.44
N PRO A 109 12.31 21.45 -7.65
CA PRO A 109 13.41 20.51 -7.91
C PRO A 109 14.62 20.78 -7.02
N SER A 110 15.28 19.72 -6.54
CA SER A 110 16.40 19.82 -5.58
C SER A 110 17.61 20.60 -6.09
N ASN A 111 17.78 20.68 -7.42
CA ASN A 111 18.90 21.40 -8.05
C ASN A 111 18.67 22.92 -8.20
N GLY A 112 17.52 23.42 -7.73
CA GLY A 112 17.16 24.83 -7.85
C GLY A 112 17.56 25.64 -6.63
N TYR A 113 18.24 26.79 -6.83
CA TYR A 113 18.55 27.79 -5.79
C TYR A 113 17.29 28.16 -4.97
N ARG A 114 16.12 28.22 -5.62
CA ARG A 114 14.83 28.56 -5.00
C ARG A 114 14.34 27.52 -3.97
N GLN A 115 14.72 26.24 -4.09
CA GLN A 115 14.28 25.22 -3.13
C GLN A 115 14.83 25.49 -1.72
N ARG A 116 16.02 26.07 -1.59
CA ARG A 116 16.64 26.39 -0.29
C ARG A 116 15.82 27.42 0.50
N PHE A 117 15.02 28.22 -0.19
CA PHE A 117 14.19 29.29 0.39
C PHE A 117 12.70 28.92 0.47
N GLN A 118 12.32 27.73 -0.01
CA GLN A 118 10.95 27.28 0.09
C GLN A 118 10.68 26.81 1.53
N SER A 119 9.84 27.56 2.26
CA SER A 119 9.43 27.24 3.63
C SER A 119 8.40 26.11 3.66
N ASP A 120 7.43 26.15 2.75
CA ASP A 120 6.28 25.26 2.74
C ASP A 120 6.22 24.49 1.43
N PHE A 121 6.08 23.19 1.54
CA PHE A 121 5.79 22.35 0.39
C PHE A 121 4.89 21.17 0.78
N TYR A 122 4.09 20.76 -0.18
CA TYR A 122 3.20 19.64 -0.02
C TYR A 122 3.27 18.69 -1.22
N THR A 123 2.81 17.49 -0.98
CA THR A 123 2.60 16.45 -1.98
C THR A 123 1.24 15.84 -1.75
N PHE A 124 0.45 15.75 -2.79
CA PHE A 124 -0.85 15.09 -2.81
C PHE A 124 -0.83 13.97 -3.83
N ARG A 125 -1.22 12.77 -3.41
CA ARG A 125 -1.40 11.61 -4.27
C ARG A 125 -2.81 11.06 -4.07
N ALA A 126 -3.54 10.86 -5.15
CA ALA A 126 -4.81 10.15 -5.13
C ALA A 126 -4.80 9.08 -6.22
N GLY A 127 -5.20 7.88 -5.86
CA GLY A 127 -5.26 6.74 -6.75
C GLY A 127 -6.60 6.03 -6.67
N VAL A 128 -7.11 5.59 -7.80
CA VAL A 128 -8.26 4.70 -7.88
C VAL A 128 -7.94 3.58 -8.85
N GLU A 129 -8.30 2.37 -8.47
CA GLU A 129 -8.21 1.21 -9.36
C GLU A 129 -9.48 0.37 -9.27
N THR A 130 -9.82 -0.27 -10.37
CA THR A 130 -10.93 -1.23 -10.43
C THR A 130 -10.49 -2.44 -11.23
N ALA A 131 -10.97 -3.61 -10.84
CA ALA A 131 -10.67 -4.86 -11.51
C ALA A 131 -11.92 -5.68 -11.81
N GLY A 132 -11.84 -6.53 -12.84
CA GLY A 132 -12.85 -7.54 -13.19
C GLY A 132 -14.12 -7.00 -13.86
N ASN A 133 -14.37 -5.70 -13.89
CA ASN A 133 -15.62 -5.16 -14.44
C ASN A 133 -15.82 -5.44 -15.92
N PHE A 134 -14.72 -5.33 -16.69
CA PHE A 134 -14.78 -5.67 -18.12
C PHE A 134 -15.14 -7.14 -18.33
N LEU A 135 -14.48 -8.04 -17.60
CA LEU A 135 -14.72 -9.49 -17.67
C LEU A 135 -16.14 -9.83 -17.22
N TYR A 136 -16.63 -9.20 -16.16
CA TYR A 136 -17.99 -9.39 -15.67
C TYR A 136 -19.05 -8.95 -16.69
N GLY A 137 -18.80 -7.80 -17.34
CA GLY A 137 -19.66 -7.33 -18.44
C GLY A 137 -19.66 -8.29 -19.62
N MET A 138 -18.51 -8.80 -20.03
CA MET A 138 -18.37 -9.80 -21.10
C MET A 138 -19.06 -11.12 -20.73
N SER A 139 -18.86 -11.63 -19.51
CA SER A 139 -19.54 -12.85 -19.04
C SER A 139 -21.06 -12.74 -19.12
N LYS A 140 -21.62 -11.59 -18.75
CA LYS A 140 -23.06 -11.32 -18.89
C LYS A 140 -23.50 -11.22 -20.36
N LEU A 141 -22.73 -10.50 -21.19
CA LEU A 141 -23.05 -10.26 -22.59
C LEU A 141 -23.12 -11.57 -23.38
N PHE A 142 -22.18 -12.51 -23.11
CA PHE A 142 -22.12 -13.82 -23.75
C PHE A 142 -22.98 -14.88 -23.07
N GLY A 143 -23.80 -14.51 -22.07
CA GLY A 143 -24.70 -15.43 -21.41
C GLY A 143 -23.99 -16.56 -20.66
N GLN A 144 -22.76 -16.33 -20.19
CA GLN A 144 -22.03 -17.33 -19.40
C GLN A 144 -22.83 -17.69 -18.15
N LYS A 145 -22.96 -18.99 -17.87
CA LYS A 145 -23.61 -19.47 -16.64
C LYS A 145 -22.67 -19.31 -15.46
N LYS A 146 -23.20 -18.85 -14.34
CA LYS A 146 -22.49 -18.88 -13.07
C LYS A 146 -22.32 -20.31 -12.59
N ARG A 147 -21.24 -20.61 -11.89
CA ARG A 147 -21.05 -21.88 -11.20
C ARG A 147 -21.85 -21.93 -9.89
N ASP A 148 -21.80 -23.05 -9.22
CA ASP A 148 -22.52 -23.30 -7.94
C ASP A 148 -22.08 -22.33 -6.83
N ASP A 149 -20.83 -21.85 -6.90
CA ASP A 149 -20.28 -20.81 -6.00
C ASP A 149 -20.73 -19.39 -6.34
N GLY A 150 -21.56 -19.22 -7.37
CA GLY A 150 -22.07 -17.93 -7.84
C GLY A 150 -21.05 -17.08 -8.63
N SER A 151 -19.87 -17.61 -8.94
CA SER A 151 -18.81 -16.91 -9.68
C SER A 151 -18.84 -17.18 -11.18
N TYR A 152 -18.31 -16.22 -11.95
CA TYR A 152 -17.93 -16.44 -13.34
C TYR A 152 -16.43 -16.76 -13.41
N ARG A 153 -16.01 -17.51 -14.42
CA ARG A 153 -14.61 -17.88 -14.63
C ARG A 153 -14.15 -17.55 -16.06
N VAL A 154 -12.87 -17.25 -16.18
CA VAL A 154 -12.17 -17.12 -17.46
C VAL A 154 -11.07 -18.17 -17.47
N PHE A 155 -11.00 -19.01 -18.50
CA PHE A 155 -10.08 -20.17 -18.60
C PHE A 155 -10.15 -21.08 -17.35
N ASP A 156 -11.35 -21.28 -16.83
CA ASP A 156 -11.63 -22.06 -15.60
C ASP A 156 -11.05 -21.48 -14.29
N ILE A 157 -10.62 -20.22 -14.31
CA ILE A 157 -10.03 -19.51 -13.18
C ILE A 157 -10.94 -18.36 -12.74
N ASN A 158 -11.09 -18.19 -11.43
CA ASN A 158 -11.83 -17.08 -10.87
C ASN A 158 -11.08 -15.77 -11.12
N TYR A 159 -11.78 -14.75 -11.62
CA TYR A 159 -11.21 -13.40 -11.72
C TYR A 159 -11.68 -12.53 -10.57
N SER A 160 -10.78 -11.70 -10.10
CA SER A 160 -11.05 -10.77 -9.00
C SER A 160 -11.83 -9.57 -9.49
N GLN A 161 -12.88 -9.18 -8.72
CA GLN A 161 -13.68 -7.99 -8.97
C GLN A 161 -13.70 -7.11 -7.74
N TYR A 162 -13.12 -5.90 -7.84
CA TYR A 162 -13.03 -4.94 -6.74
C TYR A 162 -12.87 -3.51 -7.23
N ILE A 163 -13.10 -2.57 -6.34
CA ILE A 163 -12.66 -1.18 -6.44
C ILE A 163 -11.76 -0.85 -5.27
N LYS A 164 -10.68 -0.08 -5.52
CA LYS A 164 -9.74 0.36 -4.49
C LYS A 164 -9.40 1.82 -4.69
N GLY A 165 -9.43 2.60 -3.61
CA GLY A 165 -9.06 4.00 -3.59
C GLY A 165 -8.00 4.27 -2.52
N GLU A 166 -7.05 5.16 -2.82
CA GLU A 166 -6.00 5.60 -1.92
C GLU A 166 -5.81 7.11 -2.04
N ILE A 167 -5.61 7.77 -0.91
CA ILE A 167 -5.25 9.18 -0.84
C ILE A 167 -4.10 9.31 0.15
N ASP A 168 -3.03 9.98 -0.25
CA ASP A 168 -1.89 10.32 0.59
C ASP A 168 -1.61 11.82 0.46
N TYR A 169 -1.47 12.51 1.58
CA TYR A 169 -1.13 13.92 1.66
C TYR A 169 0.06 14.12 2.59
N THR A 170 1.09 14.78 2.11
CA THR A 170 2.26 15.15 2.90
C THR A 170 2.41 16.66 2.87
N TYR A 171 2.63 17.26 4.03
CA TYR A 171 2.95 18.67 4.17
C TYR A 171 4.22 18.86 4.99
N THR A 172 5.13 19.69 4.53
CA THR A 172 6.37 19.99 5.24
C THR A 172 6.51 21.49 5.42
N HIS A 173 6.71 21.90 6.67
CA HIS A 173 7.03 23.26 7.04
C HIS A 173 8.50 23.35 7.48
N ARG A 174 9.25 24.27 6.88
CA ARG A 174 10.65 24.52 7.20
C ARG A 174 10.76 25.81 8.00
N PHE A 175 11.09 25.71 9.28
CA PHE A 175 11.32 26.86 10.16
C PHE A 175 12.65 27.55 9.86
N SER A 176 13.66 26.77 9.49
CA SER A 176 15.00 27.25 9.16
C SER A 176 15.68 26.30 8.19
N PRO A 177 16.87 26.64 7.65
CA PRO A 177 17.63 25.72 6.81
C PRO A 177 17.98 24.38 7.47
N ARG A 178 17.93 24.33 8.81
CA ARG A 178 18.29 23.13 9.60
C ARG A 178 17.10 22.45 10.25
N HIS A 179 15.94 23.10 10.36
CA HIS A 179 14.79 22.60 11.14
C HIS A 179 13.52 22.57 10.31
N MET A 180 12.84 21.45 10.29
CA MET A 180 11.56 21.27 9.60
C MET A 180 10.67 20.28 10.32
N VAL A 181 9.37 20.41 10.09
CA VAL A 181 8.36 19.44 10.51
C VAL A 181 7.62 18.93 9.27
N ALA A 182 7.48 17.63 9.15
CA ALA A 182 6.71 16.97 8.11
C ALA A 182 5.49 16.28 8.72
N PHE A 183 4.36 16.41 8.05
CA PHE A 183 3.10 15.74 8.37
C PHE A 183 2.71 14.85 7.19
N HIS A 184 2.23 13.66 7.47
CA HIS A 184 1.65 12.76 6.49
C HIS A 184 0.29 12.28 6.96
N SER A 185 -0.65 12.17 6.04
CA SER A 185 -1.96 11.55 6.24
C SER A 185 -2.26 10.65 5.06
N GLY A 186 -2.56 9.39 5.35
CA GLY A 186 -2.89 8.36 4.38
C GLY A 186 -4.24 7.73 4.68
N PHE A 187 -5.07 7.57 3.66
CA PHE A 187 -6.31 6.83 3.71
C PHE A 187 -6.42 5.89 2.51
N GLY A 188 -6.88 4.68 2.74
CA GLY A 188 -7.12 3.72 1.69
C GLY A 188 -8.32 2.84 1.99
N ILE A 189 -9.07 2.48 0.95
CA ILE A 189 -10.20 1.56 1.04
C ILE A 189 -10.23 0.66 -0.21
N GLY A 190 -10.43 -0.64 -0.01
CA GLY A 190 -10.62 -1.62 -1.07
C GLY A 190 -11.88 -2.43 -0.82
N ILE A 191 -12.79 -2.47 -1.79
CA ILE A 191 -14.11 -3.10 -1.67
C ILE A 191 -14.22 -4.21 -2.70
N PRO A 192 -14.20 -5.49 -2.31
CA PRO A 192 -14.54 -6.59 -3.20
C PRO A 192 -16.06 -6.62 -3.43
N TYR A 193 -16.47 -6.94 -4.66
CA TYR A 193 -17.88 -7.07 -5.02
C TYR A 193 -18.08 -8.02 -6.20
N GLY A 194 -19.34 -8.33 -6.52
CA GLY A 194 -19.72 -9.08 -7.71
C GLY A 194 -19.15 -10.49 -7.74
N ASN A 195 -18.04 -10.68 -8.44
CA ASN A 195 -17.36 -11.97 -8.60
C ASN A 195 -16.40 -12.31 -7.46
N SER A 196 -16.15 -11.37 -6.54
CA SER A 196 -15.22 -11.54 -5.43
C SER A 196 -15.86 -11.27 -4.09
N THR A 197 -15.63 -12.13 -3.13
CA THR A 197 -16.06 -11.95 -1.73
C THR A 197 -14.95 -11.39 -0.85
N ILE A 198 -13.69 -11.53 -1.28
CA ILE A 198 -12.47 -11.14 -0.57
C ILE A 198 -11.58 -10.36 -1.53
N LEU A 199 -10.88 -9.35 -1.02
CA LEU A 199 -9.87 -8.61 -1.79
C LEU A 199 -8.62 -9.49 -2.00
N PRO A 200 -8.02 -9.53 -3.21
CA PRO A 200 -6.75 -10.22 -3.42
C PRO A 200 -5.69 -9.80 -2.41
N PHE A 201 -4.90 -10.73 -1.94
CA PHE A 201 -3.88 -10.48 -0.91
C PHE A 201 -2.91 -9.35 -1.30
N GLU A 202 -2.52 -9.29 -2.56
CA GLU A 202 -1.62 -8.27 -3.11
C GLU A 202 -2.25 -6.87 -3.13
N LYS A 203 -3.57 -6.79 -2.97
CA LYS A 203 -4.35 -5.56 -3.00
C LYS A 203 -4.79 -5.09 -1.62
N ARG A 204 -4.67 -5.95 -0.61
CA ARG A 204 -4.99 -5.60 0.77
C ARG A 204 -3.95 -4.65 1.36
N PHE A 205 -4.38 -3.86 2.32
CA PHE A 205 -3.50 -2.97 3.08
C PHE A 205 -2.84 -3.72 4.23
N TYR A 206 -1.68 -3.24 4.62
CA TYR A 206 -0.98 -3.67 5.83
C TYR A 206 -0.43 -2.44 6.57
N ALA A 207 -0.18 -2.57 7.86
CA ALA A 207 0.33 -1.50 8.71
C ALA A 207 1.62 -1.92 9.41
N GLY A 208 2.32 -0.91 9.97
CA GLY A 208 3.66 -1.06 10.55
C GLY A 208 4.77 -0.87 9.53
N GLY A 209 6.02 -0.94 10.01
CA GLY A 209 7.21 -0.76 9.21
C GLY A 209 7.72 0.67 9.14
N ALA A 210 8.84 0.85 8.46
CA ALA A 210 9.61 2.09 8.43
C ALA A 210 8.88 3.32 7.84
N ASN A 211 7.83 3.11 7.03
CA ASN A 211 7.08 4.18 6.36
C ASN A 211 5.62 4.29 6.84
N GLY A 212 5.25 3.56 7.89
CA GLY A 212 3.93 3.59 8.49
C GLY A 212 4.02 3.89 9.98
N VAL A 213 3.39 3.06 10.82
CA VAL A 213 3.44 3.18 12.28
C VAL A 213 4.68 2.47 12.82
N ARG A 214 5.76 3.22 13.06
CA ARG A 214 7.13 2.71 13.32
C ARG A 214 7.33 2.00 14.66
N GLY A 215 6.32 1.93 15.52
CA GLY A 215 6.33 1.07 16.70
C GLY A 215 6.17 -0.42 16.40
N TRP A 216 5.85 -0.78 15.16
CA TRP A 216 5.61 -2.16 14.71
C TRP A 216 6.45 -2.50 13.49
N SER A 217 6.92 -3.74 13.42
CA SER A 217 7.51 -4.30 12.19
C SER A 217 6.46 -4.37 11.08
N VAL A 218 6.91 -4.52 9.85
CA VAL A 218 6.03 -4.65 8.68
C VAL A 218 5.06 -5.82 8.89
N ARG A 219 3.75 -5.57 8.68
CA ARG A 219 2.68 -6.58 8.82
C ARG A 219 2.61 -7.21 10.21
N THR A 220 2.76 -6.40 11.25
CA THR A 220 2.57 -6.85 12.64
C THR A 220 1.57 -5.99 13.42
N LEU A 221 0.90 -5.06 12.74
CA LEU A 221 -0.14 -4.20 13.30
C LEU A 221 -1.50 -4.47 12.62
N GLY A 222 -2.55 -4.65 13.41
CA GLY A 222 -3.93 -4.81 12.96
C GLY A 222 -4.25 -6.19 12.35
N PRO A 223 -5.44 -6.35 11.75
CA PRO A 223 -6.51 -5.33 11.63
C PRO A 223 -7.21 -5.06 12.97
N GLY A 224 -7.62 -3.82 13.16
CA GLY A 224 -8.33 -3.39 14.38
C GLY A 224 -7.60 -3.74 15.66
N ALA A 225 -8.27 -4.46 16.57
CA ALA A 225 -7.70 -4.99 17.81
C ALA A 225 -7.25 -6.46 17.69
N PHE A 226 -7.17 -7.01 16.50
CA PHE A 226 -6.78 -8.40 16.27
C PHE A 226 -5.40 -8.69 16.87
N ARG A 227 -5.35 -9.72 17.71
CA ARG A 227 -4.10 -10.27 18.23
C ARG A 227 -3.61 -11.36 17.28
N GLY A 228 -2.50 -11.08 16.59
CA GLY A 228 -1.85 -12.12 15.82
C GLY A 228 -1.43 -13.30 16.73
N ASN A 229 -1.53 -14.53 16.25
CA ASN A 229 -0.96 -15.70 16.91
C ASN A 229 0.54 -15.75 16.60
N ASN A 230 1.39 -16.26 17.47
CA ASN A 230 2.85 -16.38 17.26
C ASN A 230 3.26 -17.38 16.16
N SER A 231 2.39 -17.68 15.21
CA SER A 231 2.68 -18.60 14.10
C SER A 231 3.37 -17.89 12.94
N VAL A 232 4.19 -18.60 12.18
CA VAL A 232 4.93 -18.10 11.01
C VAL A 232 4.01 -17.51 9.92
N THR A 233 2.72 -17.87 9.94
CA THR A 233 1.71 -17.41 8.96
C THR A 233 0.95 -16.15 9.38
N ASN A 234 1.23 -15.58 10.53
CA ASN A 234 0.50 -14.42 11.07
C ASN A 234 0.48 -13.20 10.15
N PHE A 235 1.58 -12.95 9.42
CA PHE A 235 1.68 -11.80 8.52
C PHE A 235 0.57 -11.80 7.45
N ILE A 236 -0.04 -12.94 7.16
CA ILE A 236 -1.13 -13.09 6.18
C ILE A 236 -2.45 -12.60 6.77
N ASN A 237 -2.68 -12.85 8.05
CA ASN A 237 -3.85 -12.37 8.77
C ASN A 237 -3.75 -10.88 9.13
N GLN A 238 -2.55 -10.32 9.14
CA GLN A 238 -2.32 -8.92 9.46
C GLN A 238 -2.39 -8.03 8.20
N CYS A 239 -3.51 -8.12 7.52
CA CYS A 239 -3.89 -7.29 6.38
C CYS A 239 -5.37 -6.89 6.49
N GLY A 240 -5.74 -5.77 5.88
CA GLY A 240 -7.08 -5.20 5.94
C GLY A 240 -7.53 -4.63 4.61
N ASP A 241 -8.77 -4.20 4.58
CA ASP A 241 -9.43 -3.60 3.43
C ASP A 241 -9.49 -2.07 3.53
N ILE A 242 -9.29 -1.54 4.73
CA ILE A 242 -9.23 -0.10 5.06
C ILE A 242 -7.90 0.18 5.73
N ARG A 243 -7.27 1.33 5.41
CA ARG A 243 -6.04 1.85 6.03
C ARG A 243 -6.24 3.30 6.43
N LEU A 244 -5.72 3.67 7.60
CA LEU A 244 -5.63 5.04 8.07
C LEU A 244 -4.28 5.25 8.72
N ASP A 245 -3.51 6.25 8.26
CA ASP A 245 -2.19 6.61 8.77
C ASP A 245 -2.10 8.11 8.99
N PHE A 246 -1.47 8.50 10.12
CA PHE A 246 -1.05 9.85 10.42
C PHE A 246 0.36 9.80 10.99
N ASN A 247 1.25 10.61 10.43
CA ASN A 247 2.63 10.68 10.87
C ASN A 247 3.03 12.14 11.02
N MET A 248 3.76 12.43 12.07
CA MET A 248 4.39 13.73 12.29
C MET A 248 5.86 13.52 12.62
N GLU A 249 6.74 14.24 11.95
CA GLU A 249 8.17 14.08 12.13
C GLU A 249 8.87 15.44 12.14
N TYR A 250 9.52 15.76 13.26
CA TYR A 250 10.47 16.85 13.35
C TYR A 250 11.85 16.39 12.90
N ARG A 251 12.50 17.15 12.03
CA ARG A 251 13.82 16.89 11.45
C ARG A 251 14.76 18.02 11.75
N ALA A 252 15.93 17.70 12.32
CA ALA A 252 16.97 18.66 12.67
C ALA A 252 18.31 18.26 12.04
N LYS A 253 18.83 19.06 11.13
CA LYS A 253 20.19 18.88 10.58
C LYS A 253 21.21 19.30 11.63
N LEU A 254 22.04 18.34 12.05
CA LEU A 254 23.05 18.56 13.09
C LEU A 254 24.36 19.11 12.47
N PHE A 255 25.17 18.24 11.94
CA PHE A 255 26.43 18.56 11.30
C PHE A 255 26.70 17.58 10.16
N TRP A 256 27.49 18.00 9.19
CA TRP A 256 27.86 17.23 8.02
C TRP A 256 26.64 16.61 7.32
N VAL A 257 26.55 15.29 7.25
CA VAL A 257 25.42 14.54 6.65
C VAL A 257 24.40 14.06 7.69
N LEU A 258 24.63 14.32 8.98
CA LEU A 258 23.81 13.78 10.06
C LEU A 258 22.58 14.66 10.31
N GLU A 259 21.40 14.01 10.32
CA GLU A 259 20.12 14.60 10.69
C GLU A 259 19.44 13.74 11.77
N LEU A 260 18.90 14.39 12.80
CA LEU A 260 18.08 13.77 13.84
C LEU A 260 16.60 13.91 13.44
N GLY A 261 15.83 12.85 13.62
CA GLY A 261 14.38 12.85 13.53
C GLY A 261 13.74 12.47 14.86
N ALA A 262 12.68 13.18 15.24
CA ALA A 262 11.77 12.77 16.31
C ALA A 262 10.37 12.65 15.72
N PHE A 263 9.64 11.58 16.05
CA PHE A 263 8.38 11.31 15.38
C PHE A 263 7.30 10.77 16.30
N ILE A 264 6.07 11.00 15.86
CA ILE A 264 4.84 10.41 16.38
C ILE A 264 4.07 9.86 15.20
N ASP A 265 3.68 8.59 15.29
CA ASP A 265 2.91 7.89 14.26
C ASP A 265 1.60 7.38 14.87
N ALA A 266 0.53 7.48 14.12
CA ALA A 266 -0.79 6.95 14.46
C ALA A 266 -1.38 6.23 13.26
N GLY A 267 -2.08 5.14 13.46
CA GLY A 267 -2.77 4.46 12.36
C GLY A 267 -3.17 3.05 12.68
N ASN A 268 -3.91 2.46 11.75
CA ASN A 268 -4.26 1.04 11.76
C ASN A 268 -4.84 0.64 10.40
N ILE A 269 -5.11 -0.64 10.25
CA ILE A 269 -5.91 -1.23 9.18
C ILE A 269 -7.14 -1.91 9.76
N TRP A 270 -8.17 -2.09 8.95
CA TRP A 270 -9.39 -2.80 9.32
C TRP A 270 -9.91 -3.63 8.15
N THR A 271 -10.72 -4.62 8.45
CA THR A 271 -11.51 -5.35 7.46
C THR A 271 -12.89 -4.69 7.30
N ILE A 272 -13.50 -4.82 6.12
CA ILE A 272 -14.89 -4.39 5.89
C ILE A 272 -15.87 -5.46 6.40
N LYS A 273 -15.48 -6.73 6.30
CA LYS A 273 -16.28 -7.88 6.72
C LYS A 273 -15.64 -8.56 7.93
N GLU A 274 -16.46 -9.23 8.71
CA GLU A 274 -16.00 -10.09 9.79
C GLU A 274 -15.43 -11.39 9.23
N TYR A 275 -14.28 -11.80 9.76
CA TYR A 275 -13.61 -13.04 9.42
C TYR A 275 -13.27 -13.79 10.71
N ASP A 276 -13.59 -15.07 10.79
CA ASP A 276 -13.33 -15.90 11.98
C ASP A 276 -11.85 -15.94 12.38
N ASN A 277 -10.96 -15.81 11.40
CA ASN A 277 -9.51 -15.77 11.59
C ASN A 277 -8.94 -14.39 11.91
N GLN A 278 -9.77 -13.34 11.95
CA GLN A 278 -9.42 -11.95 12.28
C GLN A 278 -10.45 -11.32 13.25
N PRO A 279 -10.68 -11.93 14.43
CA PRO A 279 -11.63 -11.38 15.40
C PRO A 279 -11.23 -9.96 15.79
N ASP A 280 -12.22 -9.10 16.04
CA ASP A 280 -12.04 -7.66 16.35
C ASP A 280 -11.33 -6.84 15.26
N GLY A 281 -11.21 -7.38 14.04
CA GLY A 281 -10.59 -6.72 12.89
C GLY A 281 -11.51 -5.80 12.10
N VAL A 282 -12.83 -5.88 12.28
CA VAL A 282 -13.83 -5.15 11.50
C VAL A 282 -13.87 -3.67 11.86
N PHE A 283 -13.94 -2.82 10.84
CA PHE A 283 -14.15 -1.38 11.02
C PHE A 283 -15.56 -1.08 11.55
N LYS A 284 -15.62 -0.35 12.67
CA LYS A 284 -16.87 0.14 13.28
C LYS A 284 -16.69 1.61 13.62
N PHE A 285 -17.59 2.48 13.14
CA PHE A 285 -17.51 3.94 13.35
C PHE A 285 -17.51 4.35 14.82
N ASP A 286 -18.15 3.58 15.68
CA ASP A 286 -18.24 3.80 17.13
C ASP A 286 -16.99 3.31 17.90
N LYS A 287 -16.10 2.53 17.27
CA LYS A 287 -14.97 1.87 17.94
C LYS A 287 -13.60 2.10 17.29
N PHE A 288 -13.54 2.50 16.00
CA PHE A 288 -12.27 2.58 15.27
C PHE A 288 -11.23 3.47 15.95
N TYR A 289 -11.64 4.58 16.57
CA TYR A 289 -10.73 5.50 17.25
C TYR A 289 -10.03 4.88 18.48
N LYS A 290 -10.66 3.90 19.14
CA LYS A 290 -10.06 3.11 20.23
C LYS A 290 -9.05 2.09 19.72
N GLN A 291 -9.10 1.78 18.45
CA GLN A 291 -8.24 0.81 17.77
C GLN A 291 -7.07 1.47 17.03
N ILE A 292 -6.94 2.82 17.10
CA ILE A 292 -5.80 3.51 16.52
C ILE A 292 -4.55 3.20 17.34
N ALA A 293 -3.56 2.59 16.72
CA ALA A 293 -2.25 2.35 17.29
C ALA A 293 -1.45 3.66 17.31
N LEU A 294 -0.71 3.91 18.37
CA LEU A 294 0.18 5.08 18.50
C LEU A 294 1.60 4.63 18.75
N ALA A 295 2.55 5.28 18.08
CA ALA A 295 3.98 5.08 18.27
C ALA A 295 4.70 6.42 18.37
N TYR A 296 5.85 6.43 19.02
CA TYR A 296 6.77 7.56 19.08
C TYR A 296 8.19 7.04 18.94
N GLY A 297 9.11 7.91 18.59
CA GLY A 297 10.49 7.46 18.47
C GLY A 297 11.46 8.53 18.01
N LEU A 298 12.69 8.09 17.89
CA LEU A 298 13.81 8.87 17.39
C LEU A 298 14.47 8.15 16.22
N GLY A 299 15.07 8.90 15.34
CA GLY A 299 15.77 8.33 14.20
C GLY A 299 16.98 9.14 13.79
N LEU A 300 17.99 8.44 13.31
CA LEU A 300 19.19 9.02 12.70
C LEU A 300 19.07 8.91 11.18
N ARG A 301 19.48 9.97 10.50
CA ARG A 301 19.49 10.06 9.05
C ARG A 301 20.85 10.51 8.58
N PHE A 302 21.36 9.86 7.54
CA PHE A 302 22.60 10.17 6.89
C PHE A 302 22.32 10.61 5.45
N ASP A 303 22.29 11.92 5.21
CA ASP A 303 21.98 12.52 3.92
C ASP A 303 23.26 12.73 3.09
N PHE A 304 23.54 11.80 2.19
CA PHE A 304 24.69 11.83 1.29
C PHE A 304 24.41 12.57 -0.02
N THR A 305 23.37 13.37 -0.11
CA THR A 305 22.94 14.12 -1.31
C THR A 305 22.29 13.25 -2.40
N TYR A 306 22.86 12.08 -2.70
CA TYR A 306 22.35 11.14 -3.71
C TYR A 306 21.42 10.08 -3.13
N PHE A 307 21.63 9.73 -1.89
CA PHE A 307 20.81 8.78 -1.13
C PHE A 307 20.84 9.14 0.35
N LEU A 308 19.78 8.78 1.02
CA LEU A 308 19.61 8.99 2.45
C LEU A 308 19.45 7.62 3.12
N ILE A 309 20.28 7.34 4.10
CA ILE A 309 20.14 6.16 4.97
C ILE A 309 19.44 6.60 6.25
N ARG A 310 18.52 5.78 6.72
CA ARG A 310 17.73 6.06 7.90
C ARG A 310 17.73 4.86 8.85
N LEU A 311 17.93 5.14 10.14
CA LEU A 311 17.79 4.20 11.24
C LEU A 311 16.78 4.80 12.24
N ASP A 312 15.61 4.20 12.37
CA ASP A 312 14.56 4.64 13.28
C ASP A 312 14.38 3.63 14.42
N LEU A 313 14.27 4.13 15.64
CA LEU A 313 13.86 3.39 16.83
C LEU A 313 12.46 3.86 17.20
N GLY A 314 11.46 3.00 17.01
CA GLY A 314 10.08 3.25 17.36
C GLY A 314 9.65 2.51 18.62
N MET A 315 8.85 3.18 19.45
CA MET A 315 8.25 2.64 20.66
C MET A 315 6.73 2.70 20.55
N LYS A 316 6.04 1.66 21.01
CA LYS A 316 4.57 1.62 21.08
C LYS A 316 4.09 2.51 22.21
N ALA A 317 3.24 3.49 21.93
CA ALA A 317 2.54 4.28 22.94
C ALA A 317 1.17 3.69 23.27
N HIS A 318 0.38 3.31 22.25
CA HIS A 318 -0.91 2.64 22.38
C HIS A 318 -0.96 1.43 21.46
N ASN A 319 -1.27 0.26 22.01
CA ASN A 319 -1.38 -1.01 21.27
C ASN A 319 -2.80 -1.58 21.40
N PRO A 320 -3.65 -1.44 20.38
CA PRO A 320 -5.04 -1.88 20.43
C PRO A 320 -5.22 -3.39 20.63
N ALA A 321 -4.20 -4.19 20.28
CA ALA A 321 -4.26 -5.64 20.47
C ALA A 321 -4.02 -6.11 21.90
N LYS A 322 -3.67 -5.22 22.84
CA LYS A 322 -3.37 -5.59 24.26
C LYS A 322 -4.59 -5.64 25.19
N GLY A 323 -5.78 -5.30 24.74
CA GLY A 323 -7.00 -5.44 25.54
C GLY A 323 -6.98 -4.67 26.87
N GLU A 324 -6.60 -5.31 27.98
CA GLU A 324 -6.67 -4.73 29.32
C GLU A 324 -5.59 -3.66 29.60
N GLU A 325 -4.40 -3.79 28.97
CA GLU A 325 -3.30 -2.82 29.13
C GLU A 325 -2.86 -2.24 27.77
N PRO A 326 -3.70 -1.42 27.12
CA PRO A 326 -3.42 -0.93 25.77
C PRO A 326 -2.35 0.16 25.70
N TRP A 327 -1.86 0.68 26.85
CA TRP A 327 -0.94 1.81 26.94
C TRP A 327 0.47 1.44 27.42
N PRO A 328 1.33 0.80 26.57
CA PRO A 328 2.71 0.46 26.93
C PRO A 328 3.57 1.66 27.33
N ILE A 329 3.20 2.88 26.92
CA ILE A 329 3.96 4.10 27.26
C ILE A 329 4.13 4.29 28.77
N PHE A 330 3.20 3.82 29.59
CA PHE A 330 3.29 3.93 31.05
C PHE A 330 4.17 2.84 31.70
N HIS A 331 4.31 1.69 31.01
CA HIS A 331 5.11 0.56 31.48
C HIS A 331 5.87 -0.07 30.27
N PRO A 332 6.84 0.65 29.68
CA PRO A 332 7.48 0.21 28.45
C PRO A 332 8.38 -1.01 28.70
N ASN A 333 8.27 -1.99 27.81
CA ASN A 333 9.16 -3.14 27.73
C ASN A 333 9.92 -3.11 26.41
N TRP A 334 11.23 -2.89 26.46
CA TRP A 334 12.05 -2.74 25.26
C TRP A 334 11.93 -3.91 24.29
N SER A 335 11.98 -5.14 24.79
CA SER A 335 11.94 -6.34 23.95
C SER A 335 10.61 -6.50 23.20
N ARG A 336 9.50 -6.07 23.80
CA ARG A 336 8.15 -6.28 23.26
C ARG A 336 7.60 -5.04 22.54
N ASP A 337 7.95 -3.86 23.04
CA ASP A 337 7.29 -2.62 22.67
C ASP A 337 8.16 -1.71 21.78
N SER A 338 9.40 -2.14 21.44
CA SER A 338 10.27 -1.43 20.50
C SER A 338 10.34 -2.11 19.13
N ALA A 339 10.64 -1.32 18.11
CA ALA A 339 10.96 -1.79 16.77
C ALA A 339 12.07 -0.91 16.17
N ILE A 340 13.07 -1.54 15.57
CA ILE A 340 14.17 -0.87 14.87
C ILE A 340 13.95 -1.04 13.37
N HIS A 341 14.06 0.06 12.65
CA HIS A 341 13.89 0.10 11.19
C HIS A 341 15.13 0.66 10.52
N PHE A 342 15.66 -0.09 9.57
CA PHE A 342 16.65 0.39 8.62
C PHE A 342 15.96 0.65 7.28
N SER A 343 16.18 1.81 6.68
CA SER A 343 15.52 2.18 5.43
C SER A 343 16.34 3.18 4.60
N VAL A 344 16.01 3.31 3.33
CA VAL A 344 16.61 4.27 2.41
C VAL A 344 15.53 5.29 2.01
N GLY A 345 15.86 6.58 2.07
CA GLY A 345 14.95 7.69 1.81
C GLY A 345 14.16 8.16 3.03
N TYR A 346 13.42 9.28 2.86
CA TYR A 346 12.49 9.78 3.87
C TYR A 346 11.24 8.87 3.94
N PRO A 347 10.54 8.81 5.09
CA PRO A 347 9.38 7.94 5.25
C PRO A 347 8.18 8.40 4.40
N PHE A 348 8.08 9.70 4.12
CA PHE A 348 7.01 10.33 3.35
C PHE A 348 7.48 11.69 2.81
#